data_4e0c6eff12a331596efcb6b61e07d774
#
_entry.id   4e0c6eff12a331596efcb6b61e07d774
#
_cell.length_a   1.000
_cell.length_b   1.000
_cell.length_c   1.000
_cell.angle_alpha   90.00
_cell.angle_beta   90.00
_cell.angle_gamma   90.00
#
_symmetry.space_group_name_H-M   'P 1'
#
loop_
_entity.id
_entity.type
_entity.pdbx_description
1 polymer ?
#
loop_
_entity_poly.entity_id
_entity_poly.type
_entity_poly.pdbx_seq_one_letter_code
_entity_poly.pdbx_strand_id
1 'polypeptide(L)'
;MPASIDGIEIEGRTEATRREVTGDPGLQPCACVSAIAAETLGSESFRLDYGLKYAYLAGAMYKGIASKELVVAMGRASLMGYLGTGGMSFDEMESAIRYIQ
;
A
#
# COMPACT_ATOMS: atom_id res chain seq x y z
N MET A 1 17.11 -6.22 21.05
CA MET A 1 15.73 -6.40 21.54
C MET A 1 14.78 -5.99 20.45
N PRO A 2 14.09 -6.88 19.78
CA PRO A 2 13.09 -6.49 18.84
C PRO A 2 11.89 -5.93 19.63
N ALA A 3 11.48 -4.70 19.33
CA ALA A 3 10.22 -4.17 19.82
C ALA A 3 9.10 -4.98 19.17
N SER A 4 8.45 -5.81 19.95
CA SER A 4 7.23 -6.50 19.60
C SER A 4 6.13 -5.45 19.49
N ILE A 5 5.61 -5.24 18.29
CA ILE A 5 4.34 -4.54 18.09
C ILE A 5 3.21 -5.59 18.13
N ASP A 6 3.21 -6.35 19.21
CA ASP A 6 2.10 -7.22 19.55
C ASP A 6 1.06 -6.37 20.26
N GLY A 7 -0.04 -6.10 19.61
CA GLY A 7 -1.18 -5.48 20.28
C GLY A 7 -2.13 -4.67 19.42
N ILE A 8 -2.04 -4.70 18.10
CA ILE A 8 -3.15 -4.27 17.27
C ILE A 8 -3.80 -5.50 16.69
N GLU A 9 -4.57 -6.21 17.51
CA GLU A 9 -5.64 -7.04 17.01
C GLU A 9 -6.67 -6.11 16.37
N ILE A 10 -6.52 -5.91 15.08
CA ILE A 10 -7.63 -5.47 14.27
C ILE A 10 -8.52 -6.71 14.13
N GLU A 11 -9.33 -6.95 15.17
CA GLU A 11 -10.48 -7.82 14.99
C GLU A 11 -11.28 -7.25 13.82
N GLY A 12 -11.08 -7.88 12.67
CA GLY A 12 -11.91 -7.67 11.50
C GLY A 12 -13.34 -8.06 11.85
N ARG A 13 -14.06 -7.14 12.47
CA ARG A 13 -15.50 -7.18 12.48
C ARG A 13 -16.02 -6.87 11.10
N THR A 14 -15.89 -7.83 10.22
CA THR A 14 -16.73 -7.93 9.03
C THR A 14 -18.06 -8.54 9.41
N GLU A 15 -18.67 -8.06 10.47
CA GLU A 15 -20.12 -8.10 10.57
C GLU A 15 -20.62 -6.84 9.89
N ALA A 16 -20.82 -6.96 8.57
CA ALA A 16 -21.74 -6.10 7.88
C ALA A 16 -23.07 -6.25 8.63
N THR A 17 -23.29 -5.35 9.57
CA THR A 17 -24.59 -5.19 10.19
C THR A 17 -25.57 -4.91 9.07
N ARG A 18 -26.26 -5.94 8.64
CA ARG A 18 -27.39 -5.89 7.76
C ARG A 18 -28.46 -5.11 8.51
N ARG A 19 -28.36 -3.78 8.48
CA ARG A 19 -29.48 -2.94 8.84
C ARG A 19 -30.53 -3.17 7.79
N GLU A 20 -31.51 -3.98 8.13
CA GLU A 20 -32.77 -3.98 7.43
C GLU A 20 -33.35 -2.57 7.54
N VAL A 21 -33.17 -1.80 6.50
CA VAL A 21 -33.87 -0.54 6.32
C VAL A 21 -35.29 -0.95 5.87
N THR A 22 -36.15 -1.12 6.84
CA THR A 22 -37.57 -1.27 6.60
C THR A 22 -38.12 0.04 6.04
N GLY A 23 -38.44 0.05 4.76
CA GLY A 23 -39.58 0.73 4.23
C GLY A 23 -39.52 2.25 4.10
N ASP A 24 -38.88 2.73 3.03
CA ASP A 24 -39.35 3.92 2.32
C ASP A 24 -39.58 3.52 0.84
N PRO A 25 -40.81 3.61 0.31
CA PRO A 25 -41.12 3.14 -1.04
C PRO A 25 -40.53 3.99 -2.18
N GLY A 26 -39.64 4.95 -1.86
CA GLY A 26 -38.98 5.81 -2.81
C GLY A 26 -37.45 5.61 -2.93
N LEU A 27 -36.84 4.77 -2.10
CA LEU A 27 -35.39 4.46 -2.20
C LEU A 27 -35.20 3.28 -3.16
N GLN A 28 -34.55 3.56 -4.30
CA GLN A 28 -34.05 2.50 -5.16
C GLN A 28 -33.06 1.64 -4.35
N PRO A 29 -33.08 0.29 -4.52
CA PRO A 29 -32.17 -0.58 -3.81
C PRO A 29 -30.74 -0.13 -4.12
N CYS A 30 -29.98 0.23 -3.10
CA CYS A 30 -28.54 0.44 -3.23
C CYS A 30 -27.94 -0.80 -3.90
N ALA A 31 -27.30 -0.64 -5.04
CA ALA A 31 -26.53 -1.70 -5.64
C ALA A 31 -25.58 -2.25 -4.57
N CYS A 32 -25.73 -3.52 -4.21
CA CYS A 32 -24.79 -4.18 -3.30
C CYS A 32 -23.42 -4.21 -3.98
N VAL A 33 -22.53 -3.32 -3.56
CA VAL A 33 -21.12 -3.37 -3.97
C VAL A 33 -20.46 -4.45 -3.14
N SER A 34 -19.80 -5.41 -3.80
CA SER A 34 -19.02 -6.44 -3.12
C SER A 34 -17.93 -5.77 -2.26
N ALA A 35 -17.64 -6.33 -1.09
CA ALA A 35 -16.54 -5.88 -0.26
C ALA A 35 -15.21 -5.94 -1.04
N ILE A 36 -14.46 -4.86 -1.03
CA ILE A 36 -13.14 -4.78 -1.68
C ILE A 36 -12.09 -5.13 -0.62
N ALA A 37 -11.29 -6.16 -0.90
CA ALA A 37 -10.14 -6.51 -0.08
C ALA A 37 -8.90 -5.73 -0.56
N ALA A 38 -7.97 -5.43 0.37
CA ALA A 38 -6.74 -4.72 0.03
C ALA A 38 -5.90 -5.47 -1.03
N GLU A 39 -5.94 -6.79 -1.00
CA GLU A 39 -5.24 -7.68 -1.92
C GLU A 39 -5.77 -7.60 -3.37
N THR A 40 -7.02 -7.22 -3.53
CA THR A 40 -7.68 -7.14 -4.86
C THR A 40 -7.83 -5.71 -5.35
N LEU A 41 -7.42 -4.73 -4.56
CA LEU A 41 -7.45 -3.33 -4.94
C LEU A 41 -6.35 -3.02 -5.95
N GLY A 42 -6.70 -2.31 -7.02
CA GLY A 42 -5.77 -1.90 -8.06
C GLY A 42 -5.51 -2.97 -9.12
N SER A 43 -4.39 -2.84 -9.85
CA SER A 43 -4.06 -3.73 -10.96
C SER A 43 -3.44 -5.05 -10.49
N GLU A 44 -4.09 -6.16 -10.84
CA GLU A 44 -3.56 -7.50 -10.61
C GLU A 44 -2.27 -7.75 -11.42
N SER A 45 -2.24 -7.35 -12.69
CA SER A 45 -1.06 -7.50 -13.53
C SER A 45 0.15 -6.78 -12.94
N PHE A 46 -0.03 -5.57 -12.44
CA PHE A 46 1.04 -4.83 -11.76
C PHE A 46 1.59 -5.59 -10.54
N ARG A 47 0.72 -6.18 -9.72
CA ARG A 47 1.16 -6.98 -8.57
C ARG A 47 1.95 -8.21 -8.99
N LEU A 48 1.49 -8.91 -10.02
CA LEU A 48 2.14 -10.13 -10.53
C LEU A 48 3.48 -9.82 -11.19
N ASP A 49 3.55 -8.77 -12.03
CA ASP A 49 4.76 -8.38 -12.75
C ASP A 49 5.91 -7.99 -11.81
N TYR A 50 5.59 -7.39 -10.67
CA TYR A 50 6.58 -6.93 -9.69
C TYR A 50 6.64 -7.77 -8.40
N GLY A 51 5.87 -8.85 -8.29
CA GLY A 51 5.87 -9.72 -7.11
C GLY A 51 5.36 -9.02 -5.84
N LEU A 52 4.38 -8.14 -5.97
CA LEU A 52 3.89 -7.32 -4.87
C LEU A 52 2.70 -7.96 -4.16
N LYS A 53 2.64 -7.77 -2.84
CA LYS A 53 1.50 -8.18 -2.03
C LYS A 53 0.27 -7.32 -2.29
N TYR A 54 0.46 -6.02 -2.43
CA TYR A 54 -0.57 -5.03 -2.71
C TYR A 54 -0.15 -4.14 -3.87
N ALA A 55 -1.10 -3.63 -4.65
CA ALA A 55 -0.86 -2.58 -5.65
C ALA A 55 -0.68 -1.22 -4.95
N TYR A 56 0.30 -1.16 -4.05
CA TYR A 56 0.63 0.01 -3.25
C TYR A 56 2.07 0.45 -3.50
N LEU A 57 2.26 1.75 -3.69
CA LEU A 57 3.59 2.31 -3.96
C LEU A 57 3.87 3.58 -3.15
N ALA A 58 5.13 3.78 -2.78
CA ALA A 58 5.64 5.05 -2.30
C ALA A 58 6.31 5.79 -3.47
N GLY A 59 5.72 6.91 -3.89
CA GLY A 59 6.20 7.71 -5.01
C GLY A 59 7.54 8.40 -4.71
N ALA A 60 8.29 8.73 -5.75
CA ALA A 60 9.51 9.49 -5.64
C ALA A 60 9.25 10.90 -5.12
N MET A 61 10.12 11.39 -4.24
CA MET A 61 10.09 12.75 -3.71
C MET A 61 11.47 13.39 -3.84
N TYR A 62 11.49 14.69 -4.14
CA TYR A 62 12.68 15.50 -4.41
C TYR A 62 13.75 15.35 -3.32
N LYS A 63 15.05 15.42 -3.71
CA LYS A 63 16.22 15.36 -2.82
C LYS A 63 16.26 14.15 -1.87
N GLY A 64 15.79 13.01 -2.29
CA GLY A 64 15.84 11.81 -1.46
C GLY A 64 14.93 11.86 -0.23
N ILE A 65 13.86 12.69 -0.23
CA ILE A 65 12.80 12.60 0.78
C ILE A 65 12.15 11.21 0.71
N ALA A 66 11.87 10.70 -0.51
CA ALA A 66 11.68 9.26 -0.72
C ALA A 66 13.08 8.61 -0.75
N SER A 67 13.56 8.22 0.42
CA SER A 67 14.95 7.83 0.65
C SER A 67 15.23 6.38 0.22
N LYS A 68 16.52 6.05 0.09
CA LYS A 68 16.96 4.67 -0.15
C LYS A 68 16.50 3.71 0.94
N GLU A 69 16.44 4.15 2.20
CA GLU A 69 15.93 3.36 3.32
C GLU A 69 14.43 3.08 3.17
N LEU A 70 13.65 4.06 2.73
CA LEU A 70 12.23 3.89 2.43
C LEU A 70 12.03 2.87 1.31
N VAL A 71 12.80 2.97 0.21
CA VAL A 71 12.71 2.02 -0.91
C VAL A 71 12.98 0.60 -0.44
N VAL A 72 14.04 0.39 0.36
CA VAL A 72 14.38 -0.92 0.93
C VAL A 72 13.26 -1.42 1.87
N ALA A 73 12.72 -0.56 2.73
CA ALA A 73 11.63 -0.93 3.64
C ALA A 73 10.38 -1.35 2.87
N MET A 74 10.02 -0.61 1.81
CA MET A 74 8.91 -0.96 0.93
C MET A 74 9.14 -2.31 0.25
N GLY A 75 10.31 -2.54 -0.34
CA GLY A 75 10.68 -3.81 -0.97
C GLY A 75 10.60 -4.99 0.00
N ARG A 76 11.10 -4.85 1.22
CA ARG A 76 11.00 -5.89 2.27
C ARG A 76 9.56 -6.18 2.70
N ALA A 77 8.68 -5.22 2.56
CA ALA A 77 7.25 -5.38 2.80
C ALA A 77 6.48 -5.92 1.57
N SER A 78 7.17 -6.28 0.49
CA SER A 78 6.59 -6.67 -0.81
C SER A 78 5.69 -5.57 -1.39
N LEU A 79 6.15 -4.34 -1.27
CA LEU A 79 5.53 -3.14 -1.83
C LEU A 79 6.51 -2.43 -2.76
N MET A 80 6.03 -1.50 -3.58
CA MET A 80 6.86 -0.74 -4.51
C MET A 80 7.32 0.58 -3.88
N GLY A 81 8.63 0.89 -3.96
CA GLY A 81 9.19 2.17 -3.58
C GLY A 81 9.97 2.80 -4.72
N TYR A 82 9.91 4.11 -4.86
CA TYR A 82 10.67 4.88 -5.84
C TYR A 82 11.61 5.85 -5.15
N LEU A 83 12.91 5.78 -5.52
CA LEU A 83 13.91 6.72 -5.02
C LEU A 83 13.69 8.12 -5.57
N GLY A 84 13.72 9.14 -4.73
CA GLY A 84 13.58 10.54 -5.13
C GLY A 84 14.92 11.14 -5.59
N THR A 85 15.31 10.94 -6.85
CA THR A 85 16.61 11.35 -7.38
C THR A 85 16.70 12.81 -7.81
N GLY A 86 15.59 13.52 -7.96
CA GLY A 86 15.57 14.93 -8.34
C GLY A 86 16.37 15.77 -7.37
N GLY A 87 17.35 16.54 -7.88
CA GLY A 87 18.24 17.41 -7.09
C GLY A 87 19.33 16.69 -6.31
N MET A 88 19.55 15.39 -6.52
CA MET A 88 20.71 14.64 -6.04
C MET A 88 21.86 14.72 -7.04
N SER A 89 23.11 14.68 -6.56
CA SER A 89 24.30 14.49 -7.40
C SER A 89 24.39 13.05 -7.93
N PHE A 90 25.21 12.85 -8.96
CA PHE A 90 25.44 11.49 -9.49
C PHE A 90 26.03 10.54 -8.44
N ASP A 91 26.95 11.02 -7.61
CA ASP A 91 27.59 10.20 -6.56
C ASP A 91 26.59 9.78 -5.49
N GLU A 92 25.68 10.69 -5.11
CA GLU A 92 24.59 10.38 -4.19
C GLU A 92 23.61 9.35 -4.77
N MET A 93 23.26 9.49 -6.05
CA MET A 93 22.40 8.53 -6.74
C MET A 93 23.05 7.14 -6.83
N GLU A 94 24.32 7.07 -7.24
CA GLU A 94 25.06 5.82 -7.31
C GLU A 94 25.15 5.13 -5.95
N SER A 95 25.48 5.90 -4.91
CA SER A 95 25.53 5.39 -3.53
C SER A 95 24.17 4.86 -3.07
N ALA A 96 23.09 5.55 -3.41
CA ALA A 96 21.74 5.10 -3.06
C ALA A 96 21.34 3.82 -3.80
N ILE A 97 21.64 3.71 -5.09
CA ILE A 97 21.37 2.51 -5.89
C ILE A 97 22.13 1.29 -5.34
N ARG A 98 23.43 1.47 -5.02
CA ARG A 98 24.24 0.39 -4.40
C ARG A 98 23.71 -0.07 -3.05
N TYR A 99 23.09 0.84 -2.30
CA TYR A 99 22.48 0.52 -1.01
C TYR A 99 21.19 -0.29 -1.16
N ILE A 100 20.42 -0.04 -2.24
CA ILE A 100 19.14 -0.70 -2.51
C ILE A 100 19.33 -2.13 -3.05
N GLN A 101 20.41 -2.40 -3.79
CA GLN A 101 20.71 -3.71 -4.36
C GLN A 101 21.14 -4.73 -3.32
#